data_269de275d799a3e67aaa0395bb65585a
#
_entry.id   269de275d799a3e67aaa0395bb65585a
#
_cell.length_a   1.000
_cell.length_b   1.000
_cell.length_c   1.000
_cell.angle_alpha   90.00
_cell.angle_beta   90.00
_cell.angle_gamma   90.00
#
_symmetry.space_group_name_H-M   'P 1'
#
loop_
_entity.id
_entity.type
_entity.pdbx_description
1 polymer ?
#
loop_
_entity_poly.entity_id
_entity_poly.type
_entity_poly.pdbx_seq_one_letter_code
_entity_poly.pdbx_strand_id
1 'polypeptide(L)'
;MLDMLEYMHGKNVVHRDLKLENILVDEKMNLKVADFGFATFKKINQLKSYRGTMTYMAPEIKEGKAYDGRQADLFSTAVILFIVVQGIFPFKEAKKNEFFYNLIV
;
A
#
# COMPACT_ATOMS: atom_id res chain seq x y z
N MET A 1 10.40 6.09 -3.73
CA MET A 1 9.01 5.61 -3.48
C MET A 1 8.00 6.74 -3.36
N LEU A 2 8.23 7.72 -2.50
CA LEU A 2 7.27 8.81 -2.31
C LEU A 2 7.09 9.67 -3.56
N ASP A 3 8.15 9.94 -4.30
CA ASP A 3 8.09 10.68 -5.57
C ASP A 3 7.20 9.98 -6.59
N MET A 4 7.28 8.65 -6.62
CA MET A 4 6.47 7.84 -7.52
C MET A 4 5.00 7.87 -7.12
N LEU A 5 4.69 7.79 -5.81
CA LEU A 5 3.32 7.93 -5.33
C LEU A 5 2.76 9.30 -5.70
N GLU A 6 3.53 10.35 -5.50
CA GLU A 6 3.14 11.70 -5.86
C GLU A 6 2.81 11.79 -7.35
N TYR A 7 3.64 11.20 -8.20
CA TYR A 7 3.41 11.19 -9.64
C TYR A 7 2.11 10.44 -9.99
N MET A 8 1.94 9.21 -9.49
CA MET A 8 0.74 8.42 -9.78
C MET A 8 -0.53 9.10 -9.28
N HIS A 9 -0.51 9.56 -8.03
CA HIS A 9 -1.67 10.18 -7.40
C HIS A 9 -2.00 11.53 -8.07
N GLY A 10 -0.98 12.24 -8.57
CA GLY A 10 -1.17 13.44 -9.36
C GLY A 10 -1.86 13.18 -10.70
N LYS A 11 -1.77 11.97 -11.22
CA LYS A 11 -2.49 11.50 -12.40
C LYS A 11 -3.81 10.82 -12.05
N ASN A 12 -4.23 10.87 -10.80
CA ASN A 12 -5.42 10.20 -10.28
C ASN A 12 -5.39 8.68 -10.45
N VAL A 13 -4.20 8.09 -10.40
CA VAL A 13 -4.02 6.63 -10.45
C VAL A 13 -3.61 6.14 -9.07
N VAL A 14 -4.28 5.11 -8.58
CA VAL A 14 -3.90 4.40 -7.35
C VAL A 14 -3.55 2.96 -7.69
N HIS A 15 -2.54 2.42 -7.04
CA HIS A 15 -1.99 1.10 -7.34
C HIS A 15 -2.80 -0.02 -6.70
N ARG A 16 -3.10 0.10 -5.43
CA ARG A 16 -3.91 -0.83 -4.60
C ARG A 16 -3.24 -2.15 -4.25
N ASP A 17 -2.03 -2.42 -4.71
CA ASP A 17 -1.28 -3.64 -4.34
C ASP A 17 0.22 -3.37 -4.22
N LEU A 18 0.58 -2.27 -3.57
CA LEU A 18 1.98 -1.96 -3.29
C LEU A 18 2.51 -2.93 -2.24
N LYS A 19 3.58 -3.62 -2.58
CA LYS A 19 4.28 -4.57 -1.71
C LYS A 19 5.71 -4.72 -2.19
N LEU A 20 6.56 -5.28 -1.33
CA LEU A 20 7.98 -5.38 -1.61
C LEU A 20 8.26 -6.14 -2.91
N GLU A 21 7.49 -7.19 -3.18
CA GLU A 21 7.64 -8.02 -4.38
C GLU A 21 7.37 -7.25 -5.67
N ASN A 22 6.63 -6.13 -5.59
CA ASN A 22 6.30 -5.29 -6.75
C ASN A 22 7.24 -4.09 -6.89
N ILE A 23 8.25 -3.99 -6.04
CA ILE A 23 9.29 -2.96 -6.14
C ILE A 23 10.52 -3.59 -6.78
N LEU A 24 10.85 -3.14 -7.97
CA LEU A 24 11.99 -3.64 -8.73
C LEU A 24 13.11 -2.60 -8.74
N VAL A 25 14.33 -3.06 -8.89
CA VAL A 25 15.52 -2.20 -8.95
C VAL A 25 16.23 -2.46 -10.27
N ASP A 26 16.50 -1.40 -11.05
CA ASP A 26 17.21 -1.54 -12.30
C ASP A 26 18.74 -1.51 -12.08
N GLU A 27 19.50 -1.63 -13.18
CA GLU A 27 20.97 -1.66 -13.15
C GLU A 27 21.57 -0.38 -12.57
N LYS A 28 20.84 0.74 -12.64
CA LYS A 28 21.28 2.05 -12.13
C LYS A 28 20.77 2.32 -10.73
N MET A 29 20.20 1.30 -10.04
CA MET A 29 19.62 1.41 -8.70
C MET A 29 18.38 2.29 -8.64
N ASN A 30 17.67 2.47 -9.76
CA ASN A 30 16.39 3.14 -9.77
C ASN A 30 15.29 2.18 -9.37
N LEU A 31 14.37 2.64 -8.52
CA LEU A 31 13.21 1.86 -8.11
C LEU A 31 12.11 1.95 -9.16
N LYS A 32 11.48 0.82 -9.43
CA LYS A 32 10.35 0.74 -10.36
C LYS A 32 9.24 -0.09 -9.72
N VAL A 33 8.00 0.34 -9.92
CA VAL A 33 6.84 -0.39 -9.44
C VAL A 33 6.25 -1.21 -10.57
N ALA A 34 5.94 -2.46 -10.27
CA ALA A 34 5.35 -3.40 -11.20
C ALA A 34 3.94 -3.79 -10.77
N ASP A 35 3.28 -4.56 -11.60
CA ASP A 35 1.98 -5.19 -11.38
C ASP A 35 0.86 -4.21 -11.05
N PHE A 36 0.35 -3.56 -12.08
CA PHE A 36 -0.78 -2.66 -12.00
C PHE A 36 -2.13 -3.37 -12.19
N GLY A 37 -2.18 -4.68 -11.94
CA GLY A 37 -3.39 -5.48 -12.12
C GLY A 37 -4.60 -5.01 -11.33
N PHE A 38 -4.39 -4.40 -10.17
CA PHE A 38 -5.47 -3.84 -9.34
C PHE A 38 -5.57 -2.32 -9.44
N ALA A 39 -4.72 -1.66 -10.23
CA ALA A 39 -4.69 -0.21 -10.34
C ALA A 39 -6.00 0.33 -10.92
N THR A 40 -6.38 1.52 -10.50
CA THR A 40 -7.55 2.20 -11.01
C THR A 40 -7.35 3.71 -11.02
N PHE A 41 -8.09 4.38 -11.90
CA PHE A 41 -8.16 5.84 -11.96
C PHE A 41 -9.58 6.35 -11.76
N LYS A 42 -10.53 5.47 -11.43
CA LYS A 42 -11.95 5.81 -11.29
C LYS A 42 -12.30 6.00 -9.83
N LYS A 43 -12.85 7.17 -9.49
CA LYS A 43 -13.36 7.48 -8.15
C LYS A 43 -12.39 7.09 -7.03
N ILE A 44 -11.12 7.46 -7.18
CA ILE A 44 -10.03 7.01 -6.30
C ILE A 44 -10.22 7.41 -4.83
N ASN A 45 -11.04 8.41 -4.55
CA ASN A 45 -11.35 8.87 -3.20
C ASN A 45 -12.57 8.17 -2.56
N GLN A 46 -13.22 7.27 -3.28
CA GLN A 46 -14.45 6.57 -2.83
C GLN A 46 -14.44 5.10 -3.26
N LEU A 47 -13.31 4.44 -3.10
CA LEU A 47 -13.19 3.03 -3.47
C LEU A 47 -13.88 2.14 -2.43
N LYS A 48 -14.45 1.02 -2.88
CA LYS A 48 -15.12 0.04 -2.01
C LYS A 48 -14.60 -1.37 -2.22
N SER A 49 -13.81 -1.61 -3.27
CA SER A 49 -13.32 -2.94 -3.59
C SER A 49 -12.29 -3.42 -2.55
N TYR A 50 -12.44 -4.65 -2.09
CA TYR A 50 -11.48 -5.33 -1.26
C TYR A 50 -10.36 -5.86 -2.17
N ARG A 51 -9.27 -5.10 -2.31
CA ARG A 51 -8.14 -5.43 -3.17
C ARG A 51 -6.83 -5.21 -2.43
N GLY A 52 -5.85 -6.07 -2.70
CA GLY A 52 -4.50 -5.96 -2.16
C GLY A 52 -4.05 -7.20 -1.41
N THR A 53 -2.83 -7.13 -0.88
CA THR A 53 -2.20 -8.21 -0.11
C THR A 53 -2.33 -7.89 1.37
N MET A 54 -2.84 -8.84 2.16
CA MET A 54 -3.30 -8.61 3.55
C MET A 54 -2.26 -7.97 4.47
N THR A 55 -1.01 -8.39 4.37
CA THR A 55 0.05 -7.86 5.25
C THR A 55 0.37 -6.38 4.97
N TYR A 56 0.04 -5.89 3.78
CA TYR A 56 0.27 -4.50 3.35
C TYR A 56 -1.00 -3.66 3.35
N MET A 57 -2.14 -4.28 3.58
CA MET A 57 -3.46 -3.66 3.37
C MET A 57 -3.83 -2.71 4.50
N ALA A 58 -4.25 -1.50 4.14
CA ALA A 58 -4.74 -0.51 5.09
C ALA A 58 -6.00 -1.03 5.82
N PRO A 59 -6.19 -0.66 7.10
CA PRO A 59 -7.31 -1.18 7.88
C PRO A 59 -8.68 -0.77 7.34
N GLU A 60 -8.81 0.40 6.76
CA GLU A 60 -10.08 0.89 6.21
C GLU A 60 -10.59 0.04 5.05
N ILE A 61 -9.69 -0.63 4.31
CA ILE A 61 -10.10 -1.56 3.25
C ILE A 61 -10.80 -2.78 3.86
N LYS A 62 -10.26 -3.29 4.96
CA LYS A 62 -10.78 -4.48 5.64
C LYS A 62 -12.12 -4.23 6.32
N GLU A 63 -12.40 -2.99 6.66
CA GLU A 63 -13.65 -2.60 7.31
C GLU A 63 -14.85 -2.60 6.36
N GLY A 64 -14.61 -2.76 5.06
CA GLY A 64 -15.68 -2.80 4.06
C GLY A 64 -16.34 -1.48 3.78
N LYS A 65 -15.77 -0.38 4.26
CA LYS A 65 -16.25 0.98 4.02
C LYS A 65 -15.58 1.57 2.79
N ALA A 66 -16.16 2.66 2.27
CA ALA A 66 -15.51 3.44 1.22
C ALA A 66 -14.17 3.99 1.74
N TYR A 67 -13.14 3.97 0.90
CA TYR A 67 -11.80 4.43 1.29
C TYR A 67 -11.16 5.25 0.17
N ASP A 68 -10.18 6.07 0.55
CA ASP A 68 -9.36 6.80 -0.41
C ASP A 68 -8.17 5.92 -0.80
N GLY A 69 -8.07 5.60 -2.09
CA GLY A 69 -7.00 4.73 -2.60
C GLY A 69 -5.61 5.33 -2.41
N ARG A 70 -5.49 6.66 -2.39
CA ARG A 70 -4.21 7.33 -2.14
C ARG A 70 -3.71 7.08 -0.72
N GLN A 71 -4.62 7.14 0.26
CA GLN A 71 -4.28 6.84 1.66
C GLN A 71 -3.92 5.36 1.82
N ALA A 72 -4.63 4.47 1.14
CA ALA A 72 -4.34 3.05 1.16
C ALA A 72 -2.95 2.74 0.58
N ASP A 73 -2.59 3.37 -0.55
CA ASP A 73 -1.26 3.23 -1.14
C ASP A 73 -0.17 3.76 -0.19
N LEU A 74 -0.43 4.87 0.49
CA LEU A 74 0.51 5.44 1.45
C LEU A 74 0.72 4.51 2.64
N PHE A 75 -0.33 3.88 3.14
CA PHE A 75 -0.22 2.88 4.20
C PHE A 75 0.67 1.70 3.77
N SER A 76 0.42 1.15 2.59
CA SER A 76 1.22 0.05 2.04
C SER A 76 2.69 0.44 1.87
N THR A 77 2.95 1.67 1.43
CA THR A 77 4.32 2.21 1.31
C THR A 77 5.00 2.29 2.67
N ALA A 78 4.29 2.70 3.70
CA ALA A 78 4.82 2.75 5.06
C ALA A 78 5.21 1.35 5.58
N VAL A 79 4.40 0.34 5.26
CA VAL A 79 4.73 -1.07 5.59
C VAL A 79 6.01 -1.50 4.86
N ILE A 80 6.14 -1.19 3.58
CA ILE A 80 7.35 -1.49 2.81
C ILE A 80 8.57 -0.84 3.46
N LEU A 81 8.47 0.41 3.83
CA LEU A 81 9.56 1.15 4.45
C LEU A 81 9.97 0.52 5.78
N PHE A 82 8.98 0.10 6.59
CA PHE A 82 9.25 -0.60 7.85
C PHE A 82 10.04 -1.89 7.60
N ILE A 83 9.63 -2.69 6.61
CA ILE A 83 10.31 -3.95 6.26
C ILE A 83 11.75 -3.67 5.83
N VAL A 84 11.98 -2.66 5.00
CA VAL A 84 13.32 -2.32 4.50
C VAL A 84 14.25 -1.94 5.66
N VAL A 85 13.73 -1.22 6.65
CA VAL A 85 14.54 -0.77 7.80
C VAL A 85 14.74 -1.88 8.83
N GLN A 86 13.69 -2.64 9.15
CA GLN A 86 13.70 -3.61 10.25
C GLN A 86 13.93 -5.07 9.82
N GLY A 87 13.72 -5.40 8.55
CA GLY A 87 13.86 -6.76 8.03
C GLY A 87 12.72 -7.69 8.37
N ILE A 88 11.67 -7.22 9.03
CA ILE A 88 10.49 -8.00 9.39
C ILE A 88 9.21 -7.20 9.13
N PHE A 89 8.08 -7.90 9.02
CA PHE A 89 6.78 -7.25 8.94
C PHE A 89 6.38 -6.64 10.28
N PRO A 90 5.74 -5.45 10.29
CA PRO A 90 5.31 -4.82 11.55
C PRO A 90 4.15 -5.58 12.22
N PHE A 91 3.33 -6.28 11.44
CA PHE A 91 2.18 -7.06 11.91
C PHE A 91 1.74 -8.01 10.79
N LYS A 92 0.91 -9.02 11.12
CA LYS A 92 0.35 -9.93 10.11
C LYS A 92 -0.69 -9.24 9.24
N GLU A 93 -1.54 -8.43 9.87
CA GLU A 93 -2.49 -7.57 9.17
C GLU A 93 -2.93 -6.42 10.08
N ALA A 94 -3.29 -5.28 9.47
CA ALA A 94 -3.69 -4.09 10.20
C ALA A 94 -5.16 -4.20 10.59
N LYS A 95 -5.43 -4.77 11.76
CA LYS A 95 -6.79 -4.87 12.32
C LYS A 95 -6.74 -4.81 13.83
N LYS A 96 -7.86 -4.38 14.43
CA LYS A 96 -7.95 -4.08 15.88
C LYS A 96 -7.63 -5.26 16.79
N ASN A 97 -7.84 -6.49 16.34
CA ASN A 97 -7.55 -7.68 17.14
C ASN A 97 -6.18 -8.30 16.86
N GLU A 98 -5.35 -7.64 16.05
CA GLU A 98 -3.99 -8.08 15.80
C GLU A 98 -3.05 -7.45 16.83
N PHE A 99 -2.30 -8.30 17.55
CA PHE A 99 -1.49 -7.87 18.69
C PHE A 99 -0.47 -6.80 18.34
N PHE A 100 0.35 -7.05 17.31
CA PHE A 100 1.41 -6.12 16.95
C PHE A 100 0.88 -4.82 16.37
N TYR A 101 -0.24 -4.87 15.66
CA TYR A 101 -0.88 -3.66 15.16
C TYR A 101 -1.33 -2.76 16.30
N ASN A 102 -1.93 -3.34 17.34
CA ASN A 102 -2.37 -2.57 18.50
C ASN A 102 -1.22 -1.96 19.31
N LEU A 103 -0.03 -2.56 19.26
CA LEU A 103 1.13 -1.98 19.92
C LEU A 103 1.65 -0.72 19.22
N ILE A 104 1.43 -0.61 17.91
CA ILE A 104 1.90 0.52 17.11
C ILE A 104 0.88 1.67 17.11
N VAL A 105 -0.38 1.34 17.08
CA VAL A 105 -1.50 2.28 17.05
C VAL A 105 -1.91 2.64 18.46
#